data_b55163f45c477e41824ba8421d785e23
#
_entry.id   b55163f45c477e41824ba8421d785e23
#
_cell.length_a   1.000
_cell.length_b   1.000
_cell.length_c   1.000
_cell.angle_alpha   90.00
_cell.angle_beta   90.00
_cell.angle_gamma   90.00
#
_symmetry.space_group_name_H-M   'P 1'
#
loop_
_entity.id
_entity.type
_entity.pdbx_description
1 polymer ?
#
loop_
_entity_poly.entity_id
_entity_poly.type
_entity_poly.pdbx_seq_one_letter_code
_entity_poly.pdbx_strand_id
1 'polypeptide(L)'
;MARIGLGLLLAVTLVGSGCGYGSHNYMNGNGTPKITQLSPSSATAGSAGFVLTIDGTGFGTDAVVYWGTTARMTAYDTTGRVTADITAVDIMNTGSVQVYVHSGGTNSNAVTFTIQ
;
A
#
# COMPACT_ATOMS: atom_id res chain seq x y z
N MET A 1 16.54 51.00 -7.07
CA MET A 1 16.46 50.43 -6.79
C MET A 1 16.32 49.59 -6.50
N ALA A 2 16.17 49.96 -6.63
CA ALA A 2 15.87 49.04 -6.32
C ALA A 2 15.65 48.32 -6.02
N ARG A 3 15.52 48.26 -6.25
CA ARG A 3 15.18 47.44 -5.93
C ARG A 3 14.91 46.51 -5.74
N ILE A 4 14.95 46.84 -6.12
CA ILE A 4 14.74 45.89 -5.86
C ILE A 4 14.51 45.01 -5.53
N GLY A 5 14.51 45.41 -5.78
CA GLY A 5 14.29 44.43 -5.41
C GLY A 5 14.01 43.65 -5.17
N LEU A 6 13.88 43.71 -5.53
CA LEU A 6 13.66 42.76 -5.27
C LEU A 6 13.47 41.83 -5.05
N GLY A 7 13.56 42.32 -5.40
CA GLY A 7 13.46 41.30 -5.16
C GLY A 7 13.23 40.42 -4.99
N LEU A 8 13.08 40.45 -5.22
CA LEU A 8 12.95 39.49 -4.96
C LEU A 8 12.73 38.57 -4.76
N LEU A 9 12.64 38.92 -5.11
CA LEU A 9 12.55 37.90 -4.87
C LEU A 9 12.30 36.94 -4.72
N LEU A 10 12.24 37.22 -5.07
CA LEU A 10 12.10 36.11 -4.87
C LEU A 10 11.86 35.14 -4.72
N ALA A 11 11.94 35.51 -5.08
CA ALA A 11 11.79 34.41 -4.87
C ALA A 11 11.60 33.46 -4.68
N VAL A 12 11.53 33.72 -4.96
CA VAL A 12 11.43 32.59 -4.74
C VAL A 12 11.20 31.59 -4.62
N THR A 13 11.14 31.89 -5.00
CA THR A 13 11.01 30.81 -4.88
C THR A 13 10.77 29.83 -4.65
N LEU A 14 10.59 30.09 -5.04
CA LEU A 14 10.51 28.96 -4.88
C LEU A 14 10.26 28.18 -4.77
N VAL A 15 10.19 28.58 -5.01
CA VAL A 15 10.15 27.54 -4.87
C VAL A 15 10.02 26.74 -4.63
N GLY A 16 9.91 27.18 -5.08
CA GLY A 16 9.94 26.22 -4.85
C GLY A 16 9.70 25.58 -4.63
N SER A 17 9.55 25.85 -4.97
CA SER A 17 9.50 25.00 -4.73
C SER A 17 9.29 24.30 -4.43
N GLY A 18 9.22 24.85 -4.83
CA GLY A 18 9.19 23.97 -4.55
C GLY A 18 8.89 23.34 -4.25
N CYS A 19 8.74 23.44 -4.49
CA CYS A 19 8.62 22.62 -4.14
C CYS A 19 8.50 21.94 -3.73
N GLY A 20 8.47 22.39 -4.09
CA GLY A 20 8.48 21.51 -3.69
C GLY A 20 8.43 21.02 -3.23
N TYR A 21 8.25 21.03 -3.45
CA TYR A 21 8.27 20.23 -2.92
C TYR A 21 8.10 19.44 -2.56
N GLY A 22 8.14 19.61 -2.81
CA GLY A 22 7.95 18.56 -2.48
C GLY A 22 7.83 17.85 -2.15
N SER A 23 7.70 17.81 -2.35
CA SER A 23 7.49 16.89 -2.15
C SER A 23 7.42 16.21 -1.90
N HIS A 24 7.38 16.25 -2.26
CA HIS A 24 7.24 15.29 -2.14
C HIS A 24 7.08 14.55 -2.02
N ASN A 25 7.00 14.46 -2.19
CA ASN A 25 6.75 13.56 -2.18
C ASN A 25 6.95 12.98 -2.32
N TYR A 26 7.09 13.05 -2.70
CA TYR A 26 7.16 12.23 -2.93
C TYR A 26 7.60 11.49 -2.76
N MET A 27 7.83 11.50 -2.85
CA MET A 27 7.83 10.68 -2.68
C MET A 27 8.11 9.80 -2.83
N ASN A 28 7.99 9.66 -2.91
CA ASN A 28 8.09 8.62 -3.14
C ASN A 28 7.45 8.08 -3.91
N GLY A 29 7.22 8.50 -4.05
CA GLY A 29 6.47 8.36 -5.26
C GLY A 29 5.34 7.39 -5.29
N ASN A 30 5.17 6.68 -4.24
CA ASN A 30 4.23 5.56 -4.28
C ASN A 30 2.78 5.98 -4.13
N GLY A 31 2.54 7.07 -3.46
CA GLY A 31 1.17 7.48 -3.20
C GLY A 31 0.46 6.51 -2.27
N THR A 32 -0.86 6.60 -2.24
CA THR A 32 -1.70 5.76 -1.41
C THR A 32 -1.81 4.37 -2.02
N PRO A 33 -1.54 3.30 -1.26
CA PRO A 33 -1.73 1.95 -1.78
C PRO A 33 -3.21 1.68 -2.03
N LYS A 34 -3.48 0.89 -3.07
CA LYS A 34 -4.85 0.52 -3.43
C LYS A 34 -4.85 -0.91 -3.95
N ILE A 35 -5.78 -1.72 -3.47
CA ILE A 35 -5.96 -3.09 -3.93
C ILE A 35 -7.03 -3.11 -5.00
N THR A 36 -6.75 -3.78 -6.13
CA THR A 36 -7.71 -3.99 -7.20
C THR A 36 -8.20 -5.43 -7.26
N GLN A 37 -7.38 -6.39 -6.80
CA GLN A 37 -7.74 -7.80 -6.91
C GLN A 37 -6.94 -8.64 -5.91
N LEU A 38 -7.60 -9.68 -5.38
CA LEU A 38 -6.96 -10.76 -4.62
C LEU A 38 -6.98 -12.03 -5.44
N SER A 39 -5.90 -12.81 -5.40
CA SER A 39 -5.79 -14.11 -6.06
C SER A 39 -5.13 -15.12 -5.13
N PRO A 40 -5.84 -16.16 -4.68
CA PRO A 40 -7.27 -16.39 -4.85
C PRO A 40 -8.11 -15.39 -4.06
N SER A 41 -9.38 -15.26 -4.40
CA SER A 41 -10.31 -14.39 -3.67
C SER A 41 -11.11 -15.15 -2.62
N SER A 42 -10.98 -16.47 -2.59
CA SER A 42 -11.66 -17.34 -1.62
C SER A 42 -10.87 -18.62 -1.43
N ALA A 43 -11.15 -19.32 -0.35
CA ALA A 43 -10.55 -20.62 -0.04
C ALA A 43 -11.55 -21.45 0.76
N THR A 44 -11.33 -22.78 0.77
CA THR A 44 -12.13 -23.69 1.55
C THR A 44 -11.58 -23.75 2.97
N ALA A 45 -12.46 -23.64 3.95
CA ALA A 45 -12.08 -23.77 5.35
C ALA A 45 -11.41 -25.12 5.62
N GLY A 46 -10.34 -25.09 6.39
CA GLY A 46 -9.59 -26.29 6.73
C GLY A 46 -8.63 -26.79 5.68
N SER A 47 -8.49 -26.09 4.56
CA SER A 47 -7.51 -26.46 3.55
C SER A 47 -6.11 -26.00 3.95
N ALA A 48 -5.10 -26.38 3.14
CA ALA A 48 -3.72 -26.00 3.38
C ALA A 48 -3.52 -24.49 3.19
N GLY A 49 -2.51 -23.95 3.85
CA GLY A 49 -2.11 -22.57 3.64
C GLY A 49 -1.66 -22.33 2.20
N PHE A 50 -1.61 -21.07 1.80
CA PHE A 50 -1.30 -20.70 0.44
C PHE A 50 -0.66 -19.32 0.40
N VAL A 51 -0.15 -18.94 -0.77
CA VAL A 51 0.35 -17.61 -1.03
C VAL A 51 -0.76 -16.80 -1.66
N LEU A 52 -1.13 -15.70 -1.00
CA LEU A 52 -2.12 -14.77 -1.51
C LEU A 52 -1.41 -13.72 -2.36
N THR A 53 -1.87 -13.51 -3.58
CA THR A 53 -1.36 -12.46 -4.44
C THR A 53 -2.30 -11.26 -4.37
N ILE A 54 -1.74 -10.09 -4.09
CA ILE A 54 -2.49 -8.85 -4.00
C ILE A 54 -2.04 -7.95 -5.14
N ASP A 55 -2.94 -7.70 -6.07
CA ASP A 55 -2.70 -6.79 -7.18
C ASP A 55 -3.32 -5.43 -6.87
N GLY A 56 -2.63 -4.38 -7.29
CA GLY A 56 -3.11 -3.03 -7.04
C GLY A 56 -2.13 -1.98 -7.53
N THR A 57 -2.05 -0.88 -6.81
CA THR A 57 -1.17 0.25 -7.15
C THR A 57 -0.61 0.86 -5.87
N GLY A 58 0.50 1.57 -6.03
CA GLY A 58 1.07 2.35 -4.93
C GLY A 58 1.75 1.55 -3.83
N PHE A 59 2.08 0.28 -4.06
CA PHE A 59 2.76 -0.53 -3.06
C PHE A 59 4.24 -0.16 -2.99
N GLY A 60 4.72 0.10 -1.78
CA GLY A 60 6.13 0.35 -1.54
C GLY A 60 6.84 -0.92 -1.06
N THR A 61 8.16 -0.85 -0.97
CA THR A 61 8.97 -1.97 -0.48
C THR A 61 8.72 -2.27 0.99
N ASP A 62 8.08 -1.35 1.71
CA ASP A 62 7.68 -1.50 3.10
C ASP A 62 6.26 -2.07 3.27
N ALA A 63 5.63 -2.50 2.18
CA ALA A 63 4.25 -2.98 2.20
C ALA A 63 4.10 -4.19 3.11
N VAL A 64 3.06 -4.17 3.93
CA VAL A 64 2.68 -5.28 4.81
C VAL A 64 1.21 -5.57 4.59
N VAL A 65 0.90 -6.84 4.32
CA VAL A 65 -0.48 -7.30 4.14
C VAL A 65 -1.05 -7.61 5.51
N TYR A 66 -2.26 -7.09 5.77
CA TYR A 66 -3.00 -7.39 6.97
C TYR A 66 -4.18 -8.30 6.64
N TRP A 67 -4.24 -9.41 7.36
CA TRP A 67 -5.32 -10.39 7.31
C TRP A 67 -6.21 -10.13 8.51
N GLY A 68 -7.27 -9.36 8.29
CA GLY A 68 -8.05 -8.82 9.39
C GLY A 68 -7.21 -7.84 10.19
N THR A 69 -6.90 -8.19 11.42
CA THR A 69 -6.07 -7.35 12.29
C THR A 69 -4.64 -7.87 12.44
N THR A 70 -4.29 -8.94 11.72
CA THR A 70 -3.00 -9.61 11.89
C THR A 70 -2.12 -9.37 10.68
N ALA A 71 -0.89 -8.89 10.91
CA ALA A 71 0.08 -8.73 9.84
C ALA A 71 0.56 -10.10 9.36
N ARG A 72 0.71 -10.25 8.05
CA ARG A 72 1.23 -11.47 7.45
C ARG A 72 2.58 -11.21 6.80
N MET A 73 3.40 -12.27 6.73
CA MET A 73 4.68 -12.17 6.04
C MET A 73 4.44 -11.80 4.58
N THR A 74 5.00 -10.68 4.17
CA THR A 74 4.73 -10.07 2.87
C THR A 74 6.00 -10.01 2.05
N ALA A 75 5.90 -10.38 0.78
CA ALA A 75 6.99 -10.21 -0.17
C ALA A 75 6.61 -9.15 -1.19
N TYR A 76 7.49 -8.17 -1.37
CA TYR A 76 7.32 -7.13 -2.38
C TYR A 76 7.74 -7.68 -3.74
N ASP A 77 6.88 -7.51 -4.74
CA ASP A 77 7.21 -7.87 -6.12
C ASP A 77 7.39 -6.62 -6.97
N THR A 78 6.31 -5.85 -7.13
CA THR A 78 6.34 -4.58 -7.85
C THR A 78 5.45 -3.59 -7.11
N THR A 79 5.42 -2.35 -7.59
CA THR A 79 4.49 -1.35 -7.05
C THR A 79 3.03 -1.74 -7.28
N GLY A 80 2.78 -2.71 -8.14
CA GLY A 80 1.43 -3.21 -8.45
C GLY A 80 1.15 -4.60 -7.92
N ARG A 81 2.09 -5.23 -7.21
CA ARG A 81 1.89 -6.59 -6.72
C ARG A 81 2.72 -6.87 -5.48
N VAL A 82 2.06 -7.40 -4.46
CA VAL A 82 2.71 -8.00 -3.30
C VAL A 82 2.07 -9.35 -3.02
N THR A 83 2.79 -10.22 -2.31
CA THR A 83 2.28 -11.53 -1.94
C THR A 83 2.37 -11.68 -0.43
N ALA A 84 1.49 -12.52 0.13
CA ALA A 84 1.45 -12.77 1.57
C ALA A 84 1.24 -14.24 1.84
N ASP A 85 1.90 -14.75 2.88
CA ASP A 85 1.74 -16.13 3.31
C ASP A 85 0.51 -16.24 4.20
N ILE A 86 -0.48 -17.01 3.76
CA ILE A 86 -1.68 -17.30 4.53
C ILE A 86 -1.56 -18.74 5.04
N THR A 87 -1.64 -18.90 6.35
CA THR A 87 -1.44 -20.22 6.96
C THR A 87 -2.76 -20.98 7.01
N ALA A 88 -2.66 -22.31 7.22
CA ALA A 88 -3.85 -23.14 7.40
C ALA A 88 -4.70 -22.68 8.58
N VAL A 89 -4.07 -22.16 9.63
CA VAL A 89 -4.78 -21.63 10.79
C VAL A 89 -5.62 -20.40 10.44
N ASP A 90 -5.16 -19.58 9.52
CA ASP A 90 -5.87 -18.38 9.10
C ASP A 90 -7.20 -18.69 8.43
N ILE A 91 -7.33 -19.86 7.82
CA ILE A 91 -8.53 -20.27 7.11
C ILE A 91 -9.17 -21.51 7.73
N MET A 92 -9.00 -21.68 9.04
CA MET A 92 -9.52 -22.85 9.75
C MET A 92 -11.04 -22.85 9.79
N ASN A 93 -11.66 -21.69 9.87
CA ASN A 93 -13.10 -21.53 10.03
C ASN A 93 -13.70 -20.76 8.88
N THR A 94 -14.96 -21.06 8.55
CA THR A 94 -15.67 -20.30 7.51
C THR A 94 -15.93 -18.88 7.96
N GLY A 95 -16.03 -17.97 7.01
CA GLY A 95 -16.31 -16.58 7.28
C GLY A 95 -15.70 -15.66 6.22
N SER A 96 -15.65 -14.40 6.53
CA SER A 96 -15.01 -13.41 5.66
C SER A 96 -13.95 -12.65 6.43
N VAL A 97 -12.92 -12.23 5.72
CA VAL A 97 -11.79 -11.49 6.30
C VAL A 97 -11.55 -10.25 5.44
N GLN A 98 -11.32 -9.13 6.09
CA GLN A 98 -10.96 -7.91 5.40
C GLN A 98 -9.45 -7.90 5.21
N VAL A 99 -8.99 -7.79 3.96
CA VAL A 99 -7.58 -7.76 3.61
C VAL A 99 -7.22 -6.35 3.16
N TYR A 100 -6.16 -5.81 3.72
CA TYR A 100 -5.66 -4.52 3.27
C TYR A 100 -4.13 -4.50 3.36
N VAL A 101 -3.53 -3.50 2.73
CA VAL A 101 -2.07 -3.33 2.70
C VAL A 101 -1.73 -2.02 3.37
N HIS A 102 -0.78 -2.06 4.29
CA HIS A 102 -0.19 -0.87 4.90
C HIS A 102 1.14 -0.60 4.21
N SER A 103 1.28 0.56 3.61
CA SER A 103 2.49 0.93 2.88
C SER A 103 2.65 2.45 2.89
N GLY A 104 3.87 2.91 3.11
CA GLY A 104 4.14 4.34 3.14
C GLY A 104 3.40 5.09 4.23
N GLY A 105 3.11 4.43 5.35
CA GLY A 105 2.39 5.04 6.47
C GLY A 105 0.89 5.15 6.27
N THR A 106 0.33 4.53 5.24
CA THR A 106 -1.08 4.63 4.87
C THR A 106 -1.65 3.26 4.59
N ASN A 107 -2.92 3.06 4.91
CA ASN A 107 -3.63 1.83 4.60
C ASN A 107 -4.32 1.93 3.24
N SER A 108 -4.35 0.80 2.52
CA SER A 108 -5.15 0.65 1.32
C SER A 108 -6.63 0.51 1.67
N ASN A 109 -7.48 0.48 0.63
CA ASN A 109 -8.84 0.00 0.77
C ASN A 109 -8.82 -1.46 1.24
N ALA A 110 -9.87 -1.88 1.94
CA ALA A 110 -10.03 -3.26 2.35
C ALA A 110 -10.83 -4.03 1.29
N VAL A 111 -10.40 -5.27 1.02
CA VAL A 111 -11.09 -6.17 0.09
C VAL A 111 -11.42 -7.44 0.85
N THR A 112 -12.64 -7.93 0.67
CA THR A 112 -13.12 -9.10 1.39
C THR A 112 -12.58 -10.39 0.77
N PHE A 113 -12.00 -11.25 1.61
CA PHE A 113 -11.64 -12.62 1.26
C PHE A 113 -12.65 -13.54 1.92
N THR A 114 -13.16 -14.51 1.18
CA THR A 114 -14.20 -15.43 1.67
C THR A 114 -13.60 -16.80 1.96
N ILE A 115 -13.91 -17.34 3.15
CA ILE A 115 -13.54 -18.70 3.54
C ILE A 115 -14.85 -19.52 3.56
N GLN A 116 -14.92 -20.48 2.68
CA GLN A 116 -16.14 -21.25 2.41
C GLN A 116 -16.14 -22.61 3.12
#